data_70a2850f3116a60e9e28a269413ff9ac
#
_entry.id   70a2850f3116a60e9e28a269413ff9ac
#
_cell.length_a   1.000
_cell.length_b   1.000
_cell.length_c   1.000
_cell.angle_alpha   90.00
_cell.angle_beta   90.00
_cell.angle_gamma   90.00
#
_symmetry.space_group_name_H-M   'P 1'
#
loop_
_entity.id
_entity.type
_entity.pdbx_description
1 polymer ?
#
loop_
_entity_poly.entity_id
_entity_poly.type
_entity_poly.pdbx_seq_one_letter_code
_entity_poly.pdbx_strand_id
1 'polypeptide(L)'
;MYKNYSIAIMIPARLGSTRVKNKPLRFLGNKPLIEYVIDTSKSTNYVDDIFISSTDLIFKEIAERNSIKFHLRKYMDRKEETNDDFVYDFISRNSYDIVLLVNLTSPFLKKEDIEGFIRYMVSNNFDTVLSVYDIQIECLYKDQPINFNPQEKMKPSQNLIPIKAFANGIMGWKKHAYLEIWKKYKCGTFGYGGKVGYYTLSGYSSLDIDTEDDFRLAESIIETQRRNIEPYYFSSEEVTEYDVSSILKNDGVDHWKEENSIIQNIEDIIEKHKDKKSWAYRMINSEN
;
A
#
# COMPACT_ATOMS: atom_id res chain seq x y z
N MET A 1 -21.60 -1.02 -14.16
CA MET A 1 -21.09 -1.80 -15.34
C MET A 1 -19.98 -1.04 -16.04
N TYR A 2 -18.86 -1.70 -16.34
CA TYR A 2 -17.77 -1.12 -17.12
C TYR A 2 -17.50 -1.97 -18.36
N LYS A 3 -17.64 -1.37 -19.57
CA LYS A 3 -17.47 -2.06 -20.87
C LYS A 3 -18.19 -3.40 -20.97
N ASN A 4 -19.46 -3.44 -20.57
CA ASN A 4 -20.34 -4.62 -20.55
C ASN A 4 -19.98 -5.71 -19.53
N TYR A 5 -19.04 -5.48 -18.61
CA TYR A 5 -18.80 -6.35 -17.48
C TYR A 5 -19.59 -5.89 -16.25
N SER A 6 -20.28 -6.83 -15.62
CA SER A 6 -20.80 -6.64 -14.26
C SER A 6 -19.67 -6.88 -13.25
N ILE A 7 -19.49 -5.93 -12.32
CA ILE A 7 -18.33 -5.91 -11.41
C ILE A 7 -18.82 -5.79 -9.97
N ALA A 8 -18.39 -6.72 -9.12
CA ALA A 8 -18.61 -6.64 -7.68
C ALA A 8 -17.29 -6.43 -6.92
N ILE A 9 -17.36 -5.63 -5.85
CA ILE A 9 -16.32 -5.58 -4.82
C ILE A 9 -16.74 -6.47 -3.65
N MET A 10 -15.83 -7.32 -3.19
CA MET A 10 -15.92 -8.10 -1.97
C MET A 10 -14.89 -7.56 -0.97
N ILE A 11 -15.35 -7.11 0.20
CA ILE A 11 -14.53 -6.68 1.33
C ILE A 11 -14.55 -7.81 2.36
N PRO A 12 -13.48 -8.61 2.50
CA PRO A 12 -13.42 -9.68 3.48
C PRO A 12 -13.22 -9.12 4.88
N ALA A 13 -14.06 -9.54 5.83
CA ALA A 13 -13.98 -9.10 7.22
C ALA A 13 -14.15 -10.26 8.20
N ARG A 14 -13.42 -10.21 9.34
CA ARG A 14 -13.56 -11.17 10.45
C ARG A 14 -13.12 -10.55 11.77
N LEU A 15 -13.70 -10.96 12.89
CA LEU A 15 -13.33 -10.52 14.24
C LEU A 15 -12.08 -11.21 14.77
N GLY A 16 -11.62 -12.29 14.28
CA GLY A 16 -10.55 -13.12 14.85
C GLY A 16 -9.11 -12.62 14.62
N SER A 17 -8.89 -11.32 14.40
CA SER A 17 -7.53 -10.77 14.22
C SER A 17 -6.73 -10.87 15.51
N THR A 18 -5.60 -11.59 15.49
CA THR A 18 -4.72 -11.83 16.64
C THR A 18 -3.59 -10.81 16.74
N ARG A 19 -3.02 -10.39 15.61
CA ARG A 19 -1.91 -9.43 15.56
C ARG A 19 -2.35 -7.98 15.86
N VAL A 20 -3.55 -7.59 15.44
CA VAL A 20 -4.22 -6.35 15.81
C VAL A 20 -5.64 -6.72 16.25
N LYS A 21 -5.93 -6.57 17.54
CA LYS A 21 -7.20 -7.02 18.12
C LYS A 21 -8.39 -6.29 17.50
N ASN A 22 -9.39 -7.06 17.03
CA ASN A 22 -10.60 -6.56 16.38
C ASN A 22 -10.32 -5.57 15.24
N LYS A 23 -9.26 -5.80 14.48
CA LYS A 23 -8.73 -4.91 13.44
C LYS A 23 -9.79 -4.18 12.60
N PRO A 24 -10.82 -4.84 12.03
CA PRO A 24 -11.81 -4.17 11.19
C PRO A 24 -12.60 -3.06 11.91
N LEU A 25 -12.83 -3.22 13.22
CA LEU A 25 -13.64 -2.33 14.04
C LEU A 25 -12.81 -1.33 14.85
N ARG A 26 -11.49 -1.46 14.84
CA ARG A 26 -10.61 -0.51 15.52
C ARG A 26 -10.62 0.82 14.79
N PHE A 27 -10.73 1.90 15.56
CA PHE A 27 -10.72 3.26 15.02
C PHE A 27 -9.32 3.63 14.52
N LEU A 28 -9.26 4.05 13.27
CA LEU A 28 -8.13 4.72 12.68
C LEU A 28 -8.53 6.19 12.48
N GLY A 29 -7.97 7.07 13.29
CA GLY A 29 -8.45 8.44 13.35
C GLY A 29 -9.89 8.54 13.87
N ASN A 30 -10.85 8.96 13.06
CA ASN A 30 -12.24 9.24 13.50
C ASN A 30 -13.27 8.17 13.12
N LYS A 31 -12.90 7.11 12.42
CA LYS A 31 -13.81 6.05 11.98
C LYS A 31 -13.17 4.66 12.04
N PRO A 32 -13.95 3.57 12.13
CA PRO A 32 -13.43 2.21 12.07
C PRO A 32 -12.64 1.94 10.80
N LEU A 33 -11.61 1.10 10.89
CA LEU A 33 -10.73 0.76 9.77
C LEU A 33 -11.51 0.31 8.52
N ILE A 34 -12.53 -0.51 8.67
CA ILE A 34 -13.33 -1.03 7.56
C ILE A 34 -14.05 0.08 6.77
N GLU A 35 -14.40 1.20 7.43
CA GLU A 35 -15.13 2.31 6.81
C GLU A 35 -14.30 3.03 5.72
N TYR A 36 -12.97 3.04 5.83
CA TYR A 36 -12.09 3.63 4.81
C TYR A 36 -12.27 2.96 3.46
N VAL A 37 -12.26 1.63 3.45
CA VAL A 37 -12.38 0.84 2.22
C VAL A 37 -13.81 0.84 1.68
N ILE A 38 -14.82 0.87 2.57
CA ILE A 38 -16.21 1.03 2.17
C ILE A 38 -16.41 2.36 1.44
N ASP A 39 -15.93 3.47 2.01
CA ASP A 39 -16.07 4.81 1.42
C ASP A 39 -15.37 4.90 0.06
N THR A 40 -14.13 4.39 -0.02
CA THR A 40 -13.38 4.36 -1.28
C THR A 40 -14.10 3.50 -2.33
N SER A 41 -14.61 2.33 -1.95
CA SER A 41 -15.35 1.45 -2.85
C SER A 41 -16.63 2.11 -3.36
N LYS A 42 -17.39 2.79 -2.49
CA LYS A 42 -18.63 3.53 -2.85
C LYS A 42 -18.37 4.71 -3.77
N SER A 43 -17.18 5.29 -3.72
CA SER A 43 -16.82 6.42 -4.60
C SER A 43 -16.53 6.00 -6.05
N THR A 44 -16.35 4.70 -6.32
CA THR A 44 -16.00 4.15 -7.63
C THR A 44 -17.19 4.13 -8.59
N ASN A 45 -16.96 4.54 -9.86
CA ASN A 45 -18.02 4.61 -10.86
C ASN A 45 -18.24 3.31 -11.65
N TYR A 46 -17.32 2.35 -11.59
CA TYR A 46 -17.30 1.17 -12.45
C TYR A 46 -17.86 -0.09 -11.80
N VAL A 47 -18.20 -0.02 -10.53
CA VAL A 47 -18.66 -1.14 -9.71
C VAL A 47 -20.18 -1.13 -9.61
N ASP A 48 -20.81 -2.29 -9.74
CA ASP A 48 -22.25 -2.43 -9.67
C ASP A 48 -22.72 -2.68 -8.23
N ASP A 49 -21.98 -3.50 -7.49
CA ASP A 49 -22.33 -3.87 -6.12
C ASP A 49 -21.09 -4.01 -5.23
N ILE A 50 -21.26 -3.65 -3.96
CA ILE A 50 -20.23 -3.78 -2.92
C ILE A 50 -20.77 -4.70 -1.83
N PHE A 51 -19.95 -5.63 -1.38
CA PHE A 51 -20.29 -6.59 -0.34
C PHE A 51 -19.28 -6.58 0.79
N ILE A 52 -19.75 -6.65 2.03
CA ILE A 52 -18.93 -7.18 3.11
C ILE A 52 -19.13 -8.69 3.15
N SER A 53 -18.06 -9.45 3.09
CA SER A 53 -18.07 -10.91 3.14
C SER A 53 -17.53 -11.39 4.49
N SER A 54 -18.37 -12.02 5.30
CA SER A 54 -18.05 -12.43 6.66
C SER A 54 -18.88 -13.60 7.16
N THR A 55 -18.38 -14.28 8.20
CA THR A 55 -19.16 -15.18 9.06
C THR A 55 -19.75 -14.46 10.27
N ASP A 56 -19.26 -13.26 10.62
CA ASP A 56 -19.65 -12.51 11.82
C ASP A 56 -20.78 -11.54 11.48
N LEU A 57 -21.95 -11.70 12.12
CA LEU A 57 -23.17 -10.96 11.80
C LEU A 57 -23.10 -9.44 12.10
N ILE A 58 -22.15 -9.01 12.94
CA ILE A 58 -21.93 -7.57 13.15
C ILE A 58 -21.62 -6.84 11.83
N PHE A 59 -20.96 -7.52 10.89
CA PHE A 59 -20.67 -6.94 9.59
C PHE A 59 -21.88 -6.85 8.66
N LYS A 60 -22.98 -7.59 8.95
CA LYS A 60 -24.26 -7.39 8.30
C LYS A 60 -24.86 -6.04 8.68
N GLU A 61 -24.84 -5.69 9.98
CA GLU A 61 -25.31 -4.38 10.44
C GLU A 61 -24.49 -3.22 9.84
N ILE A 62 -23.16 -3.39 9.72
CA ILE A 62 -22.30 -2.39 9.10
C ILE A 62 -22.64 -2.26 7.61
N ALA A 63 -22.89 -3.35 6.90
CA ALA A 63 -23.29 -3.33 5.50
C ALA A 63 -24.63 -2.59 5.32
N GLU A 64 -25.64 -2.88 6.15
CA GLU A 64 -26.95 -2.23 6.14
C GLU A 64 -26.83 -0.72 6.39
N ARG A 65 -26.05 -0.28 7.39
CA ARG A 65 -25.82 1.14 7.69
C ARG A 65 -25.14 1.87 6.52
N ASN A 66 -24.29 1.18 5.78
CA ASN A 66 -23.58 1.73 4.63
C ASN A 66 -24.36 1.61 3.31
N SER A 67 -25.56 1.00 3.32
CA SER A 67 -26.37 0.71 2.13
C SER A 67 -25.61 -0.12 1.09
N ILE A 68 -24.82 -1.09 1.55
CA ILE A 68 -24.12 -2.09 0.73
C ILE A 68 -24.59 -3.50 1.09
N LYS A 69 -24.24 -4.47 0.27
CA LYS A 69 -24.71 -5.85 0.44
C LYS A 69 -23.86 -6.62 1.46
N PHE A 70 -24.43 -7.64 2.04
CA PHE A 70 -23.76 -8.57 2.94
C PHE A 70 -23.75 -9.97 2.31
N HIS A 71 -22.57 -10.60 2.27
CA HIS A 71 -22.37 -11.99 1.88
C HIS A 71 -22.03 -12.82 3.11
N LEU A 72 -22.98 -13.64 3.56
CA LEU A 72 -22.74 -14.61 4.63
C LEU A 72 -21.92 -15.78 4.07
N ARG A 73 -20.66 -15.90 4.49
CA ARG A 73 -19.80 -17.03 4.13
C ARG A 73 -20.37 -18.33 4.70
N LYS A 74 -20.16 -19.43 3.98
CA LYS A 74 -20.38 -20.74 4.56
C LYS A 74 -19.43 -20.92 5.74
N TYR A 75 -19.95 -21.56 6.79
CA TYR A 75 -19.14 -21.88 7.96
C TYR A 75 -18.00 -22.81 7.55
N MET A 76 -16.78 -22.29 7.63
CA MET A 76 -15.54 -23.06 7.55
C MET A 76 -14.82 -22.88 8.90
N ASP A 77 -14.05 -23.86 9.31
CA ASP A 77 -13.27 -23.72 10.54
C ASP A 77 -12.32 -22.52 10.37
N ARG A 78 -12.51 -21.50 11.22
CA ARG A 78 -11.79 -20.21 11.12
C ARG A 78 -10.27 -20.35 11.15
N LYS A 79 -9.74 -21.50 11.61
CA LYS A 79 -8.31 -21.77 11.66
C LYS A 79 -7.74 -22.23 10.32
N GLU A 80 -8.57 -22.82 9.47
CA GLU A 80 -8.15 -23.45 8.23
C GLU A 80 -8.62 -22.69 6.97
N GLU A 81 -9.55 -21.71 7.13
CA GLU A 81 -10.05 -20.92 6.00
C GLU A 81 -8.94 -20.10 5.34
N THR A 82 -8.68 -20.38 4.09
CA THR A 82 -7.73 -19.65 3.25
C THR A 82 -8.42 -18.56 2.42
N ASN A 83 -7.63 -17.67 1.82
CA ASN A 83 -8.16 -16.68 0.87
C ASN A 83 -8.86 -17.38 -0.30
N ASP A 84 -8.33 -18.50 -0.78
CA ASP A 84 -8.93 -19.26 -1.85
C ASP A 84 -10.34 -19.75 -1.51
N ASP A 85 -10.59 -20.21 -0.29
CA ASP A 85 -11.88 -20.75 0.13
C ASP A 85 -12.98 -19.69 0.14
N PHE A 86 -12.74 -18.54 0.75
CA PHE A 86 -13.79 -17.53 0.81
C PHE A 86 -13.98 -16.75 -0.49
N VAL A 87 -12.94 -16.65 -1.31
CA VAL A 87 -13.06 -16.10 -2.68
C VAL A 87 -13.89 -17.05 -3.55
N TYR A 88 -13.63 -18.35 -3.47
CA TYR A 88 -14.43 -19.36 -4.18
C TYR A 88 -15.89 -19.34 -3.71
N ASP A 89 -16.15 -19.30 -2.41
CA ASP A 89 -17.52 -19.24 -1.88
C ASP A 89 -18.26 -18.01 -2.44
N PHE A 90 -17.61 -16.85 -2.48
CA PHE A 90 -18.21 -15.64 -3.04
C PHE A 90 -18.44 -15.77 -4.57
N ILE A 91 -17.43 -16.11 -5.34
CA ILE A 91 -17.49 -16.16 -6.81
C ILE A 91 -18.49 -17.21 -7.28
N SER A 92 -18.55 -18.37 -6.62
CA SER A 92 -19.46 -19.47 -7.01
C SER A 92 -20.93 -19.13 -6.77
N ARG A 93 -21.24 -18.30 -5.77
CA ARG A 93 -22.60 -17.98 -5.35
C ARG A 93 -23.15 -16.64 -5.89
N ASN A 94 -22.32 -15.85 -6.55
CA ASN A 94 -22.71 -14.57 -7.10
C ASN A 94 -22.53 -14.50 -8.62
N SER A 95 -23.34 -13.69 -9.32
CA SER A 95 -23.40 -13.68 -10.79
C SER A 95 -22.79 -12.41 -11.39
N TYR A 96 -21.55 -12.09 -11.03
CA TYR A 96 -20.77 -10.99 -11.62
C TYR A 96 -19.70 -11.55 -12.56
N ASP A 97 -19.40 -10.81 -13.62
CA ASP A 97 -18.36 -11.19 -14.59
C ASP A 97 -16.96 -11.03 -14.00
N ILE A 98 -16.77 -9.99 -13.21
CA ILE A 98 -15.51 -9.66 -12.52
C ILE A 98 -15.80 -9.48 -11.04
N VAL A 99 -14.98 -10.10 -10.21
CA VAL A 99 -15.00 -9.91 -8.75
C VAL A 99 -13.67 -9.31 -8.33
N LEU A 100 -13.73 -8.21 -7.59
CA LEU A 100 -12.59 -7.62 -6.92
C LEU A 100 -12.66 -7.94 -5.44
N LEU A 101 -11.56 -8.40 -4.87
CA LEU A 101 -11.33 -8.39 -3.43
C LEU A 101 -10.60 -7.11 -3.11
N VAL A 102 -11.16 -6.29 -2.21
CA VAL A 102 -10.51 -5.08 -1.69
C VAL A 102 -10.30 -5.26 -0.20
N ASN A 103 -9.04 -5.33 0.23
CA ASN A 103 -8.71 -5.62 1.62
C ASN A 103 -8.95 -4.40 2.50
N LEU A 104 -9.66 -4.63 3.61
CA LEU A 104 -9.90 -3.59 4.63
C LEU A 104 -8.62 -3.10 5.33
N THR A 105 -7.53 -3.86 5.20
CA THR A 105 -6.21 -3.53 5.75
C THR A 105 -5.43 -2.51 4.93
N SER A 106 -5.98 -2.07 3.79
CA SER A 106 -5.40 -1.04 2.92
C SER A 106 -6.25 0.26 2.95
N PRO A 107 -6.26 1.00 4.07
CA PRO A 107 -7.16 2.15 4.28
C PRO A 107 -6.86 3.36 3.40
N PHE A 108 -5.68 3.41 2.81
CA PHE A 108 -5.24 4.53 1.97
C PHE A 108 -5.44 4.31 0.47
N LEU A 109 -6.11 3.21 0.10
CA LEU A 109 -6.55 3.03 -1.29
C LEU A 109 -7.44 4.19 -1.71
N LYS A 110 -7.20 4.66 -2.94
CA LYS A 110 -7.96 5.74 -3.55
C LYS A 110 -8.94 5.18 -4.58
N LYS A 111 -9.96 5.98 -4.90
CA LYS A 111 -10.87 5.70 -6.01
C LYS A 111 -10.12 5.40 -7.32
N GLU A 112 -9.11 6.21 -7.61
CA GLU A 112 -8.27 6.12 -8.81
C GLU A 112 -7.52 4.80 -8.91
N ASP A 113 -7.11 4.22 -7.77
CA ASP A 113 -6.44 2.91 -7.71
C ASP A 113 -7.40 1.80 -8.14
N ILE A 114 -8.63 1.79 -7.60
CA ILE A 114 -9.64 0.78 -7.93
C ILE A 114 -10.07 0.93 -9.40
N GLU A 115 -10.37 2.14 -9.85
CA GLU A 115 -10.74 2.38 -11.24
C GLU A 115 -9.61 2.10 -12.22
N GLY A 116 -8.37 2.45 -11.87
CA GLY A 116 -7.17 2.13 -12.64
C GLY A 116 -6.94 0.63 -12.75
N PHE A 117 -7.12 -0.09 -11.65
CA PHE A 117 -7.04 -1.56 -11.60
C PHE A 117 -8.07 -2.21 -12.53
N ILE A 118 -9.34 -1.76 -12.48
CA ILE A 118 -10.40 -2.27 -13.38
C ILE A 118 -10.06 -1.99 -14.84
N ARG A 119 -9.63 -0.75 -15.17
CA ARG A 119 -9.22 -0.38 -16.53
C ARG A 119 -8.06 -1.25 -17.01
N TYR A 120 -7.06 -1.47 -16.18
CA TYR A 120 -5.90 -2.31 -16.49
C TYR A 120 -6.31 -3.75 -16.78
N MET A 121 -7.15 -4.34 -15.93
CA MET A 121 -7.66 -5.70 -16.09
C MET A 121 -8.43 -5.89 -17.39
N VAL A 122 -9.40 -5.00 -17.66
CA VAL A 122 -10.29 -5.12 -18.81
C VAL A 122 -9.58 -4.78 -20.12
N SER A 123 -8.79 -3.71 -20.16
CA SER A 123 -8.11 -3.28 -21.40
C SER A 123 -7.04 -4.26 -21.89
N ASN A 124 -6.40 -4.97 -20.96
CA ASN A 124 -5.39 -5.99 -21.31
C ASN A 124 -5.97 -7.41 -21.37
N ASN A 125 -7.28 -7.54 -21.13
CA ASN A 125 -7.98 -8.83 -21.13
C ASN A 125 -7.33 -9.87 -20.18
N PHE A 126 -6.92 -9.45 -18.97
CA PHE A 126 -6.40 -10.35 -17.94
C PHE A 126 -7.54 -11.18 -17.32
N ASP A 127 -7.23 -12.42 -16.97
CA ASP A 127 -8.13 -13.29 -16.22
C ASP A 127 -8.03 -13.06 -14.72
N THR A 128 -6.81 -12.75 -14.26
CA THR A 128 -6.49 -12.39 -12.88
C THR A 128 -5.60 -11.19 -12.87
N VAL A 129 -5.84 -10.24 -11.96
CA VAL A 129 -4.92 -9.14 -11.67
C VAL A 129 -4.69 -9.07 -10.17
N LEU A 130 -3.44 -8.87 -9.79
CA LEU A 130 -3.01 -8.75 -8.40
C LEU A 130 -2.31 -7.41 -8.22
N SER A 131 -2.63 -6.70 -7.14
CA SER A 131 -1.91 -5.47 -6.81
C SER A 131 -0.54 -5.77 -6.23
N VAL A 132 0.44 -4.99 -6.67
CA VAL A 132 1.84 -5.07 -6.26
C VAL A 132 2.36 -3.67 -5.93
N TYR A 133 3.52 -3.60 -5.29
CA TYR A 133 4.30 -2.37 -5.17
C TYR A 133 5.75 -2.64 -5.55
N ASP A 134 6.44 -1.59 -5.95
CA ASP A 134 7.83 -1.68 -6.41
C ASP A 134 8.78 -1.44 -5.24
N ILE A 135 9.67 -2.41 -4.98
CA ILE A 135 10.78 -2.30 -4.03
C ILE A 135 12.00 -1.81 -4.81
N GLN A 136 12.36 -0.54 -4.61
CA GLN A 136 13.40 0.18 -5.37
C GLN A 136 14.72 0.26 -4.58
N ILE A 137 15.13 -0.86 -4.01
CA ILE A 137 16.40 -1.01 -3.29
C ILE A 137 17.05 -2.33 -3.70
N GLU A 138 18.32 -2.52 -3.31
CA GLU A 138 19.05 -3.77 -3.51
C GLU A 138 18.41 -4.88 -2.66
N CYS A 139 18.08 -5.99 -3.30
CA CYS A 139 17.41 -7.12 -2.66
C CYS A 139 18.22 -8.40 -2.75
N LEU A 140 18.10 -9.22 -1.70
CA LEU A 140 18.68 -10.55 -1.61
C LEU A 140 17.59 -11.61 -1.50
N TYR A 141 17.81 -12.77 -2.10
CA TYR A 141 17.03 -13.99 -1.85
C TYR A 141 17.99 -15.11 -1.47
N LYS A 142 17.84 -15.64 -0.26
CA LYS A 142 18.76 -16.68 0.30
C LYS A 142 20.22 -16.25 0.16
N ASP A 143 20.54 -15.03 0.59
CA ASP A 143 21.87 -14.41 0.55
C ASP A 143 22.45 -14.21 -0.85
N GLN A 144 21.65 -14.35 -1.90
CA GLN A 144 22.07 -14.09 -3.28
C GLN A 144 21.41 -12.81 -3.82
N PRO A 145 22.18 -11.94 -4.51
CA PRO A 145 21.65 -10.75 -5.16
C PRO A 145 20.57 -11.08 -6.18
N ILE A 146 19.48 -10.28 -6.20
CA ILE A 146 18.38 -10.46 -7.15
C ILE A 146 18.40 -9.39 -8.24
N ASN A 147 18.52 -8.10 -7.85
CA ASN A 147 18.35 -6.96 -8.75
C ASN A 147 19.59 -6.07 -8.85
N PHE A 148 20.75 -6.53 -8.39
CA PHE A 148 22.02 -5.83 -8.52
C PHE A 148 23.18 -6.80 -8.75
N ASN A 149 24.29 -6.29 -9.32
CA ASN A 149 25.51 -7.06 -9.50
C ASN A 149 26.56 -6.59 -8.48
N PRO A 150 27.00 -7.44 -7.51
CA PRO A 150 27.97 -7.04 -6.48
C PRO A 150 29.39 -6.79 -7.04
N GLN A 151 29.67 -7.11 -8.30
CA GLN A 151 30.95 -6.85 -8.97
C GLN A 151 30.96 -5.50 -9.71
N GLU A 152 29.82 -4.80 -9.77
CA GLU A 152 29.71 -3.47 -10.37
C GLU A 152 29.70 -2.39 -9.28
N LYS A 153 30.01 -1.15 -9.67
CA LYS A 153 29.81 0.00 -8.78
C LYS A 153 28.35 0.14 -8.42
N MET A 154 28.08 0.47 -7.15
CA MET A 154 26.74 0.76 -6.66
C MET A 154 26.10 1.86 -7.50
N LYS A 155 24.90 1.61 -8.00
CA LYS A 155 24.12 2.58 -8.77
C LYS A 155 23.18 3.35 -7.83
N PRO A 156 22.79 4.59 -8.16
CA PRO A 156 21.71 5.25 -7.46
C PRO A 156 20.45 4.35 -7.47
N SER A 157 19.75 4.24 -6.35
CA SER A 157 18.61 3.32 -6.19
C SER A 157 17.52 3.52 -7.24
N GLN A 158 17.30 4.78 -7.69
CA GLN A 158 16.35 5.09 -8.76
C GLN A 158 16.69 4.45 -10.12
N ASN A 159 17.89 3.95 -10.31
CA ASN A 159 18.34 3.27 -11.54
C ASN A 159 18.30 1.75 -11.43
N LEU A 160 17.88 1.21 -10.29
CA LEU A 160 17.69 -0.23 -10.12
C LEU A 160 16.41 -0.70 -10.80
N ILE A 161 16.40 -1.94 -11.26
CA ILE A 161 15.17 -2.61 -11.67
C ILE A 161 14.41 -2.98 -10.40
N PRO A 162 13.19 -2.46 -10.18
CA PRO A 162 12.45 -2.75 -8.97
C PRO A 162 11.98 -4.20 -8.90
N ILE A 163 11.95 -4.74 -7.69
CA ILE A 163 11.29 -6.02 -7.41
C ILE A 163 9.84 -5.75 -7.05
N LYS A 164 8.93 -6.51 -7.65
CA LYS A 164 7.51 -6.42 -7.34
C LYS A 164 7.16 -7.30 -6.15
N ALA A 165 6.62 -6.71 -5.09
CA ALA A 165 6.03 -7.42 -3.98
C ALA A 165 4.50 -7.29 -4.00
N PHE A 166 3.75 -8.28 -3.50
CA PHE A 166 2.30 -8.18 -3.39
C PHE A 166 1.91 -7.11 -2.37
N ALA A 167 1.06 -6.17 -2.82
CA ALA A 167 0.51 -5.13 -1.96
C ALA A 167 -0.73 -5.62 -1.18
N ASN A 168 -1.34 -6.73 -1.62
CA ASN A 168 -2.57 -7.31 -1.07
C ASN A 168 -3.80 -6.37 -1.03
N GLY A 169 -3.68 -5.13 -1.47
CA GLY A 169 -4.76 -4.15 -1.40
C GLY A 169 -5.95 -4.49 -2.29
N ILE A 170 -5.69 -4.87 -3.54
CA ILE A 170 -6.71 -5.22 -4.52
C ILE A 170 -6.30 -6.50 -5.25
N MET A 171 -7.22 -7.44 -5.37
CA MET A 171 -7.10 -8.62 -6.23
C MET A 171 -8.36 -8.71 -7.09
N GLY A 172 -8.26 -9.19 -8.32
CA GLY A 172 -9.40 -9.26 -9.23
C GLY A 172 -9.37 -10.48 -10.13
N TRP A 173 -10.54 -11.05 -10.37
CA TRP A 173 -10.70 -12.26 -11.17
C TRP A 173 -11.91 -12.14 -12.09
N LYS A 174 -11.77 -12.63 -13.33
CA LYS A 174 -12.93 -13.00 -14.15
C LYS A 174 -13.52 -14.30 -13.59
N LYS A 175 -14.81 -14.30 -13.31
CA LYS A 175 -15.52 -15.42 -12.69
C LYS A 175 -15.27 -16.74 -13.40
N HIS A 176 -15.46 -16.79 -14.74
CA HIS A 176 -15.32 -18.01 -15.50
C HIS A 176 -13.90 -18.61 -15.40
N ALA A 177 -12.88 -17.77 -15.54
CA ALA A 177 -11.49 -18.20 -15.46
C ALA A 177 -11.14 -18.70 -14.05
N TYR A 178 -11.57 -17.99 -13.00
CA TYR A 178 -11.35 -18.41 -11.62
C TYR A 178 -11.99 -19.80 -11.34
N LEU A 179 -13.23 -20.03 -11.79
CA LEU A 179 -13.93 -21.29 -11.56
C LEU A 179 -13.29 -22.46 -12.32
N GLU A 180 -12.76 -22.25 -13.51
CA GLU A 180 -12.01 -23.26 -14.26
C GLU A 180 -10.70 -23.64 -13.55
N ILE A 181 -9.94 -22.63 -13.07
CA ILE A 181 -8.72 -22.85 -12.30
C ILE A 181 -9.04 -23.58 -10.99
N TRP A 182 -10.08 -23.16 -10.27
CA TRP A 182 -10.51 -23.82 -9.04
C TRP A 182 -10.91 -25.28 -9.25
N LYS A 183 -11.64 -25.57 -10.32
CA LYS A 183 -12.05 -26.95 -10.66
C LYS A 183 -10.83 -27.87 -10.78
N LYS A 184 -9.75 -27.36 -11.36
CA LYS A 184 -8.54 -28.14 -11.64
C LYS A 184 -7.56 -28.22 -10.46
N TYR A 185 -7.35 -27.11 -9.77
CA TYR A 185 -6.25 -27.00 -8.81
C TYR A 185 -6.71 -26.79 -7.35
N LYS A 186 -8.00 -26.51 -7.11
CA LYS A 186 -8.55 -26.15 -5.79
C LYS A 186 -7.89 -24.91 -5.17
N CYS A 187 -7.28 -24.06 -5.97
CA CYS A 187 -6.75 -22.74 -5.64
C CYS A 187 -6.90 -21.86 -6.89
N GLY A 188 -7.12 -20.56 -6.71
CA GLY A 188 -7.37 -19.67 -7.84
C GLY A 188 -6.86 -18.24 -7.61
N THR A 189 -6.49 -17.91 -6.37
CA THR A 189 -6.14 -16.55 -5.97
C THR A 189 -5.02 -15.95 -6.82
N PHE A 190 -3.95 -16.71 -7.10
CA PHE A 190 -2.83 -16.25 -7.92
C PHE A 190 -3.01 -16.43 -9.44
N GLY A 191 -4.17 -16.95 -9.88
CA GLY A 191 -4.50 -17.07 -11.30
C GLY A 191 -3.65 -18.05 -12.10
N TYR A 192 -3.07 -19.06 -11.44
CA TYR A 192 -2.21 -20.06 -12.10
C TYR A 192 -2.93 -20.75 -13.28
N GLY A 193 -2.31 -20.69 -14.46
CA GLY A 193 -2.86 -21.26 -15.68
C GLY A 193 -3.76 -20.31 -16.50
N GLY A 194 -4.05 -19.10 -16.00
CA GLY A 194 -4.72 -18.05 -16.74
C GLY A 194 -3.77 -16.90 -17.12
N LYS A 195 -4.30 -15.87 -17.78
CA LYS A 195 -3.58 -14.64 -18.10
C LYS A 195 -3.54 -13.72 -16.89
N VAL A 196 -2.38 -13.62 -16.24
CA VAL A 196 -2.20 -12.85 -15.00
C VAL A 196 -1.54 -11.49 -15.29
N GLY A 197 -2.07 -10.42 -14.67
CA GLY A 197 -1.50 -9.08 -14.67
C GLY A 197 -1.11 -8.63 -13.26
N TYR A 198 -0.17 -7.70 -13.18
CA TYR A 198 0.27 -7.10 -11.92
C TYR A 198 0.08 -5.58 -12.00
N TYR A 199 -0.77 -5.04 -11.12
CA TYR A 199 -1.08 -3.62 -11.06
C TYR A 199 -0.32 -2.96 -9.93
N THR A 200 0.55 -2.00 -10.24
CA THR A 200 1.38 -1.35 -9.21
C THR A 200 0.58 -0.27 -8.47
N LEU A 201 0.46 -0.42 -7.16
CA LEU A 201 0.04 0.61 -6.24
C LEU A 201 1.25 1.42 -5.79
N SER A 202 1.07 2.72 -5.58
CA SER A 202 2.14 3.62 -5.18
C SER A 202 1.83 4.39 -3.90
N GLY A 203 2.89 4.83 -3.22
CA GLY A 203 2.77 5.60 -1.98
C GLY A 203 1.98 4.86 -0.91
N TYR A 204 1.15 5.58 -0.17
CA TYR A 204 0.36 5.00 0.93
C TYR A 204 -0.71 4.01 0.47
N SER A 205 -1.11 4.00 -0.81
CA SER A 205 -2.07 3.01 -1.34
C SER A 205 -1.55 1.57 -1.25
N SER A 206 -0.23 1.37 -1.14
CA SER A 206 0.38 0.04 -0.98
C SER A 206 0.53 -0.41 0.48
N LEU A 207 0.17 0.43 1.46
CA LEU A 207 0.27 0.09 2.87
C LEU A 207 -0.77 -0.97 3.24
N ASP A 208 -0.31 -2.05 3.85
CA ASP A 208 -1.13 -3.13 4.42
C ASP A 208 -0.94 -3.17 5.93
N ILE A 209 -2.02 -3.03 6.69
CA ILE A 209 -2.00 -3.05 8.17
C ILE A 209 -2.09 -4.49 8.66
N ASP A 210 -0.98 -5.06 9.09
CA ASP A 210 -0.91 -6.41 9.62
C ASP A 210 -0.50 -6.49 11.08
N THR A 211 0.29 -5.55 11.56
CA THR A 211 0.83 -5.48 12.92
C THR A 211 0.39 -4.20 13.63
N GLU A 212 0.67 -4.11 14.95
CA GLU A 212 0.45 -2.88 15.72
C GLU A 212 1.32 -1.72 15.22
N ASP A 213 2.53 -2.00 14.74
CA ASP A 213 3.42 -0.97 14.20
C ASP A 213 2.88 -0.41 12.88
N ASP A 214 2.31 -1.26 12.01
CA ASP A 214 1.63 -0.78 10.81
C ASP A 214 0.42 0.10 11.16
N PHE A 215 -0.32 -0.29 12.21
CA PHE A 215 -1.47 0.49 12.67
C PHE A 215 -1.04 1.87 13.17
N ARG A 216 0.02 1.95 13.99
CA ARG A 216 0.58 3.22 14.48
C ARG A 216 1.11 4.09 13.33
N LEU A 217 1.75 3.46 12.33
CA LEU A 217 2.17 4.18 11.13
C LEU A 217 0.96 4.78 10.39
N ALA A 218 -0.11 4.01 10.24
CA ALA A 218 -1.34 4.50 9.63
C ALA A 218 -1.99 5.66 10.43
N GLU A 219 -2.00 5.59 11.77
CA GLU A 219 -2.45 6.69 12.63
C GLU A 219 -1.61 7.96 12.41
N SER A 220 -0.29 7.82 12.34
CA SER A 220 0.64 8.94 12.09
C SER A 220 0.40 9.59 10.71
N ILE A 221 0.14 8.77 9.68
CA ILE A 221 -0.19 9.27 8.33
C ILE A 221 -1.49 10.09 8.37
N ILE A 222 -2.56 9.58 9.00
CA ILE A 222 -3.83 10.31 9.13
C ILE A 222 -3.64 11.62 9.86
N GLU A 223 -2.88 11.63 10.94
CA GLU A 223 -2.63 12.83 11.73
C GLU A 223 -1.83 13.88 10.95
N THR A 224 -0.79 13.46 10.23
CA THR A 224 0.03 14.35 9.40
C THR A 224 -0.79 14.95 8.25
N GLN A 225 -1.62 14.14 7.57
CA GLN A 225 -2.51 14.63 6.51
C GLN A 225 -3.52 15.67 7.01
N ARG A 226 -4.00 15.54 8.26
CA ARG A 226 -4.90 16.52 8.88
C ARG A 226 -4.22 17.85 9.22
N ARG A 227 -2.95 17.82 9.59
CA ARG A 227 -2.22 19.00 10.01
C ARG A 227 -1.81 19.90 8.85
N ASN A 228 -1.82 19.40 7.62
CA ASN A 228 -1.33 20.12 6.43
C ASN A 228 0.01 20.83 6.71
N ILE A 229 0.98 20.05 7.21
CA ILE A 229 2.29 20.61 7.59
C ILE A 229 3.05 20.93 6.30
N GLU A 230 3.28 22.20 6.07
CA GLU A 230 4.15 22.64 4.98
C GLU A 230 5.60 22.21 5.28
N PRO A 231 6.32 21.68 4.29
CA PRO A 231 7.72 21.35 4.47
C PRO A 231 8.52 22.64 4.74
N TYR A 232 9.36 22.60 5.77
CA TYR A 232 10.32 23.68 6.03
C TYR A 232 11.73 23.13 5.96
N TYR A 233 12.60 23.95 5.42
CA TYR A 233 13.98 23.60 5.19
C TYR A 233 14.89 24.38 6.10
N PHE A 234 16.05 23.83 6.45
CA PHE A 234 17.06 24.63 7.11
C PHE A 234 17.46 25.75 6.13
N SER A 235 17.18 27.00 6.52
CA SER A 235 17.62 28.17 5.80
C SER A 235 18.47 29.03 6.76
N SER A 236 19.73 29.27 6.41
CA SER A 236 20.43 30.44 6.94
C SER A 236 20.35 31.55 5.89
N GLU A 237 20.36 32.82 6.32
CA GLU A 237 20.37 33.95 5.39
C GLU A 237 21.59 33.92 4.43
N GLU A 238 22.60 33.08 4.74
CA GLU A 238 23.82 32.88 3.94
C GLU A 238 23.75 31.62 3.04
N VAL A 239 22.75 30.76 3.20
CA VAL A 239 22.52 29.54 2.36
C VAL A 239 21.22 29.72 1.57
N THR A 240 21.08 30.84 0.92
CA THR A 240 20.11 31.04 -0.15
C THR A 240 20.66 30.35 -1.39
N GLU A 241 20.07 29.22 -1.75
CA GLU A 241 20.43 28.40 -2.89
C GLU A 241 21.76 27.64 -2.74
N TYR A 242 21.71 26.50 -2.06
CA TYR A 242 22.66 25.44 -2.36
C TYR A 242 22.35 25.00 -3.80
N ASP A 243 23.02 25.63 -4.75
CA ASP A 243 23.04 25.16 -6.11
C ASP A 243 23.87 23.87 -6.17
N VAL A 244 23.20 22.73 -5.93
CA VAL A 244 23.78 21.40 -6.04
C VAL A 244 24.45 21.21 -7.41
N SER A 245 24.04 21.99 -8.41
CA SER A 245 24.63 22.01 -9.74
C SER A 245 26.07 22.57 -9.76
N SER A 246 26.42 23.43 -8.80
CA SER A 246 27.79 23.97 -8.70
C SER A 246 28.77 22.97 -8.09
N ILE A 247 28.32 22.08 -7.22
CA ILE A 247 29.13 21.01 -6.62
C ILE A 247 29.43 19.91 -7.65
N LEU A 248 28.48 19.65 -8.56
CA LEU A 248 28.63 18.62 -9.59
C LEU A 248 29.49 19.05 -10.80
N LYS A 249 29.88 20.34 -10.89
CA LYS A 249 30.68 20.87 -12.01
C LYS A 249 32.18 20.86 -11.78
N ASN A 250 32.65 20.55 -10.56
CA ASN A 250 34.10 20.42 -10.30
C ASN A 250 34.55 18.98 -10.44
N ASP A 251 34.69 18.52 -11.68
CA ASP A 251 35.45 17.30 -12.02
C ASP A 251 36.89 17.46 -11.56
N GLY A 252 37.27 16.74 -10.53
CA GLY A 252 38.68 16.43 -10.26
C GLY A 252 39.34 16.94 -8.98
N VAL A 253 38.61 17.28 -7.93
CA VAL A 253 39.19 17.68 -6.65
C VAL A 253 38.95 16.63 -5.56
N ASP A 254 40.01 16.35 -4.78
CA ASP A 254 40.08 15.44 -3.64
C ASP A 254 38.91 15.67 -2.65
N HIS A 255 37.85 14.89 -2.72
CA HIS A 255 36.65 14.98 -1.88
C HIS A 255 36.94 15.00 -0.36
N TRP A 256 38.06 14.41 0.08
CA TRP A 256 38.43 14.35 1.49
C TRP A 256 38.87 15.68 2.12
N LYS A 257 39.28 16.64 1.32
CA LYS A 257 39.61 17.98 1.82
C LYS A 257 38.38 18.88 1.96
N GLU A 258 37.37 18.65 1.17
CA GLU A 258 36.11 19.42 1.22
C GLU A 258 35.20 18.96 2.36
N GLU A 259 35.17 17.66 2.72
CA GLU A 259 34.39 17.19 3.89
C GLU A 259 34.85 17.88 5.18
N ASN A 260 36.14 18.10 5.39
CA ASN A 260 36.62 18.83 6.58
C ASN A 260 36.22 20.31 6.54
N SER A 261 36.10 20.93 5.39
CA SER A 261 35.64 22.30 5.26
C SER A 261 34.11 22.43 5.47
N ILE A 262 33.33 21.42 5.07
CA ILE A 262 31.90 21.35 5.31
C ILE A 262 31.60 21.13 6.79
N ILE A 263 32.35 20.22 7.46
CA ILE A 263 32.22 19.96 8.89
C ILE A 263 32.60 21.23 9.69
N GLN A 264 33.68 21.90 9.33
CA GLN A 264 34.08 23.14 9.96
C GLN A 264 33.03 24.26 9.77
N ASN A 265 32.47 24.37 8.58
CA ASN A 265 31.39 25.30 8.29
C ASN A 265 30.11 25.00 9.09
N ILE A 266 29.77 23.72 9.30
CA ILE A 266 28.63 23.30 10.12
C ILE A 266 28.90 23.64 11.60
N GLU A 267 30.09 23.39 12.10
CA GLU A 267 30.48 23.74 13.47
C GLU A 267 30.49 25.26 13.69
N ASP A 268 30.97 26.04 12.74
CA ASP A 268 30.94 27.51 12.77
C ASP A 268 29.51 28.07 12.71
N ILE A 269 28.64 27.44 11.94
CA ILE A 269 27.20 27.78 11.87
C ILE A 269 26.53 27.46 13.20
N ILE A 270 26.82 26.31 13.81
CA ILE A 270 26.27 25.91 15.10
C ILE A 270 26.75 26.91 16.20
N GLU A 271 28.02 27.28 16.23
CA GLU A 271 28.57 28.22 17.20
C GLU A 271 27.98 29.62 17.05
N LYS A 272 27.83 30.12 15.82
CA LYS A 272 27.24 31.41 15.48
C LYS A 272 25.74 31.54 15.86
N HIS A 273 25.05 30.43 15.98
CA HIS A 273 23.62 30.35 16.28
C HIS A 273 23.28 29.83 17.69
N LYS A 274 24.29 29.64 18.56
CA LYS A 274 24.11 29.18 19.95
C LYS A 274 23.10 30.00 20.76
N ASP A 275 23.04 31.27 20.53
CA ASP A 275 22.17 32.20 21.29
C ASP A 275 20.78 32.37 20.67
N LYS A 276 20.54 31.85 19.50
CA LYS A 276 19.22 31.94 18.86
C LYS A 276 18.49 30.59 19.08
N LYS A 277 17.25 30.65 19.55
CA LYS A 277 16.32 29.53 19.74
C LYS A 277 16.13 28.72 18.44
N SER A 278 17.21 28.31 17.75
CA SER A 278 17.20 27.64 16.49
C SER A 278 16.90 26.16 16.71
N TRP A 279 16.20 25.56 15.77
CA TRP A 279 15.84 24.15 15.71
C TRP A 279 17.06 23.23 15.84
N ALA A 280 18.16 23.52 15.16
CA ALA A 280 19.41 22.74 15.21
C ALA A 280 19.99 22.64 16.63
N TYR A 281 19.98 23.74 17.40
CA TYR A 281 20.46 23.73 18.77
C TYR A 281 19.58 22.85 19.69
N ARG A 282 18.28 22.76 19.45
CA ARG A 282 17.37 21.90 20.21
C ARG A 282 17.53 20.41 19.90
N MET A 283 17.82 20.02 18.65
CA MET A 283 18.07 18.62 18.31
C MET A 283 19.39 18.07 18.87
N ILE A 284 20.45 18.88 18.89
CA ILE A 284 21.77 18.46 19.40
C ILE A 284 21.79 18.38 20.94
N ASN A 285 20.96 19.16 21.63
CA ASN A 285 20.91 19.20 23.09
C ASN A 285 19.69 18.54 23.72
N SER A 286 18.90 17.77 22.99
CA SER A 286 17.75 17.04 23.50
C SER A 286 18.08 15.66 24.11
N GLU A 287 19.37 15.31 24.24
CA GLU A 287 19.85 14.12 24.95
C GLU A 287 20.43 14.43 26.35
N ASN A 288 19.78 15.32 27.12
CA ASN A 288 20.00 15.42 28.57
C ASN A 288 18.69 15.67 29.28
#